data_34638256339b26a453273cf5e0f02b26
#
_entry.id   34638256339b26a453273cf5e0f02b26
#
_cell.length_a   1.000
_cell.length_b   1.000
_cell.length_c   1.000
_cell.angle_alpha   90.00
_cell.angle_beta   90.00
_cell.angle_gamma   90.00
#
_symmetry.space_group_name_H-M   'P 1'
#
loop_
_entity.id
_entity.type
_entity.pdbx_description
1 polymer ?
#
loop_
_entity_poly.entity_id
_entity_poly.type
_entity_poly.pdbx_seq_one_letter_code
_entity_poly.pdbx_strand_id
1 'polypeptide(L)'
;MRSRFRPLVSLVLSAALLLGCVGCGGSAKAPTTITVWNYYSGDLLSSFNALVNQFNATVGKEKNIVVESFNQGSVTDLEANVLAAAQGKVGAAALPNLYSGYADMAYDLDLLGEVVDLAPYLTAKEKAAYVDGFLAEGDLMNNGELKVFPVAKSTELLYLNATDWAPFAAATGVTYDDLATMEGVVEVARQYYDWTDAMTSTPNDGKAFFGRDALANYLLCGAQEMGLTIFDAENGVMTLHFDKDVIRKLWDNFYVPYIKGWFGASGKFRSDDVKTGNLLAYVGSSSSSPFFPAQVMTNDTESHAIEPAILPCPSFAGCVPVAAQQGAGMIVTKGTDAQIRACVEFLKWFTQPENNIAFSVNSGYLPVTHAAASPDAIQASGLELTDTITQVLDLSLDAVEHDSLYTTHAFQEGSTARITLQNAMTDAAEADRAIVKERLAAGQTPEEAEAEFLTDEYFDQWYESTKAALEAYAD
;
A
#
# COMPACT_ATOMS: atom_id res chain seq x y z
N MET A 1 67.05 -1.00 37.68
CA MET A 1 67.72 0.32 37.69
C MET A 1 67.06 1.14 36.60
N ARG A 2 66.11 2.05 36.94
CA ARG A 2 66.27 3.54 36.98
C ARG A 2 66.90 4.06 35.67
N SER A 3 66.21 4.91 34.84
CA SER A 3 65.74 6.25 35.22
C SER A 3 64.83 6.82 34.14
N ARG A 4 63.81 7.47 34.56
CA ARG A 4 63.01 8.60 34.10
C ARG A 4 63.85 9.61 33.23
N PHE A 5 63.30 10.03 32.10
CA PHE A 5 63.27 11.46 31.75
C PHE A 5 61.95 11.73 30.96
N ARG A 6 61.25 12.65 31.46
CA ARG A 6 59.91 13.17 31.02
C ARG A 6 60.13 14.47 30.19
N PRO A 7 59.06 15.01 29.66
CA PRO A 7 58.91 15.66 28.36
C PRO A 7 58.93 17.19 28.52
N LEU A 8 59.26 17.93 27.50
CA LEU A 8 59.06 19.38 27.47
C LEU A 8 59.39 19.98 26.09
N VAL A 9 58.73 19.46 25.02
CA VAL A 9 58.79 20.09 23.69
C VAL A 9 57.50 19.94 22.93
N SER A 10 56.33 19.99 23.56
CA SER A 10 55.03 19.93 22.83
C SER A 10 54.10 21.08 23.15
N LEU A 11 54.58 22.21 23.63
CA LEU A 11 53.68 23.32 24.04
C LEU A 11 53.98 24.67 23.35
N VAL A 12 54.74 24.72 22.26
CA VAL A 12 55.03 25.99 21.55
C VAL A 12 54.60 26.01 20.09
N LEU A 13 54.05 24.92 19.54
CA LEU A 13 53.55 24.89 18.14
C LEU A 13 52.06 25.06 17.99
N SER A 14 51.28 25.25 19.07
CA SER A 14 49.81 25.42 19.01
C SER A 14 49.33 26.87 19.09
N ALA A 15 50.22 27.84 19.20
CA ALA A 15 49.87 29.27 19.35
C ALA A 15 50.12 30.14 18.11
N ALA A 16 50.61 29.58 17.00
CA ALA A 16 50.95 30.35 15.79
C ALA A 16 50.00 30.13 14.58
N LEU A 17 48.89 29.42 14.72
CA LEU A 17 47.92 29.16 13.64
C LEU A 17 46.56 29.88 13.84
N LEU A 18 46.44 30.82 14.75
CA LEU A 18 45.20 31.57 15.05
C LEU A 18 45.18 33.03 14.59
N LEU A 19 46.12 33.46 13.73
CA LEU A 19 46.18 34.87 13.26
C LEU A 19 46.42 34.95 11.75
N GLY A 20 45.46 34.42 10.95
CA GLY A 20 45.64 34.50 9.50
C GLY A 20 44.42 34.18 8.65
N CYS A 21 43.20 34.46 9.12
CA CYS A 21 42.01 34.43 8.25
C CYS A 21 40.96 35.48 8.71
N VAL A 22 41.39 36.77 8.68
CA VAL A 22 40.38 37.84 8.54
C VAL A 22 40.27 38.10 7.03
N GLY A 23 39.62 37.15 6.33
CA GLY A 23 39.14 37.32 4.98
C GLY A 23 37.70 37.78 5.07
N CYS A 24 37.36 38.91 4.50
CA CYS A 24 36.02 39.36 4.23
C CYS A 24 35.25 38.31 3.41
N GLY A 25 34.53 37.42 4.07
CA GLY A 25 33.52 36.52 3.50
C GLY A 25 32.29 36.74 4.34
N GLY A 26 31.21 37.25 3.74
CA GLY A 26 29.91 37.31 4.39
C GLY A 26 29.62 35.93 4.98
N SER A 27 29.22 35.83 6.24
CA SER A 27 28.90 34.58 6.90
C SER A 27 27.83 33.88 6.06
N ALA A 28 28.22 32.85 5.30
CA ALA A 28 27.27 32.03 4.60
C ALA A 28 26.28 31.52 5.66
N LYS A 29 24.99 31.85 5.50
CA LYS A 29 23.94 31.38 6.40
C LYS A 29 23.98 29.86 6.40
N ALA A 30 23.98 29.25 7.58
CA ALA A 30 23.93 27.79 7.67
C ALA A 30 22.72 27.25 6.89
N PRO A 31 22.84 26.12 6.21
CA PRO A 31 21.73 25.56 5.46
C PRO A 31 20.55 25.24 6.37
N THR A 32 19.33 25.32 5.84
CA THR A 32 18.14 24.81 6.50
C THR A 32 18.13 23.30 6.30
N THR A 33 18.41 22.57 7.36
CA THR A 33 18.36 21.09 7.34
C THR A 33 16.96 20.63 7.71
N ILE A 34 16.42 19.70 6.91
CA ILE A 34 15.19 18.97 7.18
C ILE A 34 15.46 17.46 7.22
N THR A 35 14.83 16.77 8.17
CA THR A 35 14.92 15.31 8.33
C THR A 35 13.66 14.66 7.76
N VAL A 36 13.86 13.57 6.98
CA VAL A 36 12.79 12.80 6.36
C VAL A 36 12.84 11.37 6.88
N TRP A 37 11.76 10.88 7.47
CA TRP A 37 11.63 9.47 7.85
C TRP A 37 10.76 8.73 6.83
N ASN A 38 11.21 7.53 6.43
CA ASN A 38 10.51 6.68 5.48
C ASN A 38 10.61 5.20 5.87
N TYR A 39 9.77 4.36 5.23
CA TYR A 39 9.76 2.91 5.38
C TYR A 39 10.08 2.18 4.06
N TYR A 40 10.59 2.91 3.06
CA TYR A 40 10.88 2.33 1.75
C TYR A 40 11.92 1.22 1.85
N SER A 41 11.87 0.26 0.93
CA SER A 41 12.79 -0.87 0.89
C SER A 41 13.26 -1.15 -0.55
N GLY A 42 14.31 -1.93 -0.72
CA GLY A 42 14.81 -2.36 -2.02
C GLY A 42 15.09 -1.19 -2.98
N ASP A 43 14.60 -1.34 -4.22
CA ASP A 43 14.83 -0.37 -5.29
C ASP A 43 14.11 0.97 -5.03
N LEU A 44 12.96 0.94 -4.37
CA LEU A 44 12.23 2.14 -3.98
C LEU A 44 13.05 3.02 -3.02
N LEU A 45 13.69 2.41 -2.01
CA LEU A 45 14.60 3.12 -1.10
C LEU A 45 15.81 3.68 -1.83
N SER A 46 16.37 2.90 -2.75
CA SER A 46 17.51 3.32 -3.56
C SER A 46 17.17 4.52 -4.44
N SER A 47 16.01 4.49 -5.10
CA SER A 47 15.46 5.58 -5.92
C SER A 47 15.20 6.83 -5.08
N PHE A 48 14.55 6.69 -3.91
CA PHE A 48 14.32 7.81 -3.00
C PHE A 48 15.60 8.49 -2.57
N ASN A 49 16.62 7.71 -2.13
CA ASN A 49 17.90 8.26 -1.70
C ASN A 49 18.67 8.90 -2.86
N ALA A 50 18.57 8.38 -4.09
CA ALA A 50 19.16 9.01 -5.26
C ALA A 50 18.54 10.39 -5.53
N LEU A 51 17.22 10.51 -5.43
CA LEU A 51 16.52 11.81 -5.58
C LEU A 51 16.86 12.78 -4.45
N VAL A 52 16.97 12.34 -3.20
CA VAL A 52 17.43 13.17 -2.09
C VAL A 52 18.83 13.72 -2.36
N ASN A 53 19.75 12.87 -2.83
CA ASN A 53 21.10 13.29 -3.20
C ASN A 53 21.10 14.29 -4.38
N GLN A 54 20.26 14.05 -5.38
CA GLN A 54 20.09 14.95 -6.54
C GLN A 54 19.54 16.31 -6.09
N PHE A 55 18.51 16.34 -5.24
CA PHE A 55 18.00 17.58 -4.67
C PHE A 55 19.08 18.35 -3.93
N ASN A 56 19.81 17.70 -3.03
CA ASN A 56 20.89 18.31 -2.25
C ASN A 56 22.01 18.88 -3.14
N ALA A 57 22.31 18.21 -4.26
CA ALA A 57 23.35 18.65 -5.19
C ALA A 57 22.91 19.80 -6.11
N THR A 58 21.60 19.99 -6.33
CA THR A 58 20.99 20.94 -7.28
C THR A 58 20.20 22.03 -6.55
N VAL A 59 18.88 21.90 -6.52
CA VAL A 59 17.94 22.91 -5.96
C VAL A 59 18.21 23.13 -4.46
N GLY A 60 18.53 22.09 -3.71
CA GLY A 60 18.88 22.21 -2.28
C GLY A 60 20.12 23.08 -2.07
N LYS A 61 21.16 22.87 -2.88
CA LYS A 61 22.37 23.71 -2.85
C LYS A 61 22.07 25.17 -3.22
N GLU A 62 21.26 25.37 -4.26
CA GLU A 62 20.87 26.71 -4.71
C GLU A 62 20.07 27.47 -3.66
N LYS A 63 19.11 26.79 -3.00
CA LYS A 63 18.20 27.36 -2.01
C LYS A 63 18.73 27.28 -0.57
N ASN A 64 19.96 26.75 -0.38
CA ASN A 64 20.58 26.51 0.92
C ASN A 64 19.73 25.61 1.83
N ILE A 65 19.23 24.51 1.26
CA ILE A 65 18.44 23.45 1.92
C ILE A 65 19.22 22.14 1.87
N VAL A 66 19.22 21.39 2.96
CA VAL A 66 19.76 20.03 3.04
C VAL A 66 18.67 19.09 3.53
N VAL A 67 18.45 18.00 2.81
CA VAL A 67 17.52 16.92 3.17
C VAL A 67 18.34 15.73 3.67
N GLU A 68 18.00 15.25 4.86
CA GLU A 68 18.58 14.05 5.47
C GLU A 68 17.51 12.97 5.58
N SER A 69 17.71 11.82 4.90
CA SER A 69 16.79 10.69 4.86
C SER A 69 17.16 9.62 5.85
N PHE A 70 16.20 9.14 6.63
CA PHE A 70 16.36 8.06 7.60
C PHE A 70 15.27 7.01 7.40
N ASN A 71 15.69 5.80 7.08
CA ASN A 71 14.78 4.66 6.97
C ASN A 71 14.46 4.12 8.37
N GLN A 72 13.17 3.87 8.65
CA GLN A 72 12.65 3.42 9.93
C GLN A 72 12.28 1.93 9.95
N GLY A 73 12.52 1.20 8.86
CA GLY A 73 12.15 -0.22 8.75
C GLY A 73 10.78 -0.42 8.10
N SER A 74 9.83 -0.96 8.84
CA SER A 74 8.47 -1.18 8.34
C SER A 74 7.55 0.04 8.54
N VAL A 75 6.36 0.01 7.94
CA VAL A 75 5.30 1.01 8.20
C VAL A 75 4.99 1.07 9.69
N THR A 76 4.80 -0.07 10.34
CA THR A 76 4.49 -0.16 11.78
C THR A 76 5.62 0.41 12.65
N ASP A 77 6.90 0.16 12.28
CA ASP A 77 8.04 0.74 13.00
C ASP A 77 8.07 2.26 12.85
N LEU A 78 7.82 2.77 11.64
CA LEU A 78 7.76 4.20 11.38
C LEU A 78 6.65 4.87 12.19
N GLU A 79 5.44 4.31 12.19
CA GLU A 79 4.30 4.81 12.95
C GLU A 79 4.60 4.86 14.46
N ALA A 80 5.12 3.76 15.00
CA ALA A 80 5.50 3.69 16.41
C ALA A 80 6.57 4.73 16.78
N ASN A 81 7.58 4.92 15.93
CA ASN A 81 8.67 5.87 16.14
C ASN A 81 8.18 7.33 16.06
N VAL A 82 7.33 7.66 15.08
CA VAL A 82 6.74 9.00 14.93
C VAL A 82 5.86 9.34 16.12
N LEU A 83 4.98 8.42 16.52
CA LEU A 83 4.11 8.63 17.69
C LEU A 83 4.90 8.76 18.99
N ALA A 84 5.94 7.93 19.17
CA ALA A 84 6.84 8.03 20.33
C ALA A 84 7.58 9.37 20.38
N ALA A 85 8.05 9.86 19.22
CA ALA A 85 8.71 11.15 19.10
C ALA A 85 7.77 12.31 19.39
N ALA A 86 6.54 12.30 18.85
CA ALA A 86 5.53 13.32 19.07
C ALA A 86 5.08 13.39 20.54
N GLN A 87 4.99 12.24 21.20
CA GLN A 87 4.63 12.15 22.63
C GLN A 87 5.82 12.45 23.57
N GLY A 88 7.01 12.70 23.05
CA GLY A 88 8.20 12.96 23.85
C GLY A 88 8.60 11.80 24.77
N LYS A 89 8.37 10.55 24.33
CA LYS A 89 8.73 9.36 25.12
C LYS A 89 10.22 9.30 25.39
N VAL A 90 10.57 8.80 26.58
CA VAL A 90 11.97 8.66 27.01
C VAL A 90 12.72 7.75 26.03
N GLY A 91 13.80 8.26 25.46
CA GLY A 91 14.62 7.53 24.46
C GLY A 91 14.13 7.67 23.02
N ALA A 92 12.99 8.31 22.77
CA ALA A 92 12.55 8.61 21.41
C ALA A 92 13.49 9.69 20.77
N ALA A 93 13.66 9.57 19.46
CA ALA A 93 14.34 10.60 18.67
C ALA A 93 13.49 11.88 18.59
N ALA A 94 14.07 12.98 18.12
CA ALA A 94 13.30 14.17 17.79
C ALA A 94 12.33 13.87 16.62
N LEU A 95 11.15 14.49 16.66
CA LEU A 95 10.17 14.37 15.57
C LEU A 95 10.80 14.84 14.26
N PRO A 96 10.72 14.07 13.15
CA PRO A 96 11.27 14.49 11.86
C PRO A 96 10.48 15.68 11.30
N ASN A 97 11.05 16.44 10.37
CA ASN A 97 10.33 17.52 9.69
C ASN A 97 9.35 17.00 8.64
N LEU A 98 9.59 15.78 8.14
CA LEU A 98 8.80 15.15 7.08
C LEU A 98 8.82 13.63 7.30
N TYR A 99 7.68 12.95 7.11
CA TYR A 99 7.66 11.49 7.15
C TYR A 99 6.63 10.92 6.18
N SER A 100 6.87 9.67 5.73
CA SER A 100 5.92 8.92 4.92
C SER A 100 4.81 8.37 5.82
N GLY A 101 3.53 8.52 5.44
CA GLY A 101 2.44 7.98 6.24
C GLY A 101 1.11 8.00 5.51
N TYR A 102 0.15 7.31 6.09
CA TYR A 102 -1.24 7.26 5.65
C TYR A 102 -2.10 8.29 6.39
N ALA A 103 -3.32 8.50 5.90
CA ALA A 103 -4.27 9.47 6.42
C ALA A 103 -4.58 9.26 7.91
N ASP A 104 -4.78 8.02 8.34
CA ASP A 104 -5.08 7.67 9.73
C ASP A 104 -3.93 8.07 10.68
N MET A 105 -2.68 7.77 10.27
CA MET A 105 -1.50 8.16 11.04
C MET A 105 -1.32 9.68 11.09
N ALA A 106 -1.60 10.37 9.98
CA ALA A 106 -1.56 11.82 9.93
C ALA A 106 -2.61 12.42 10.86
N TYR A 107 -3.80 11.83 10.92
CA TYR A 107 -4.88 12.26 11.79
C TYR A 107 -4.52 12.13 13.28
N ASP A 108 -4.00 10.99 13.71
CA ASP A 108 -3.56 10.78 15.10
C ASP A 108 -2.49 11.80 15.52
N LEU A 109 -1.58 12.12 14.61
CA LEU A 109 -0.55 13.15 14.88
C LEU A 109 -1.13 14.57 14.84
N ASP A 110 -2.14 14.82 14.00
CA ASP A 110 -2.83 16.10 13.93
C ASP A 110 -3.64 16.40 15.21
N LEU A 111 -4.23 15.38 15.82
CA LEU A 111 -4.87 15.49 17.17
C LEU A 111 -3.89 15.95 18.24
N LEU A 112 -2.60 15.61 18.12
CA LEU A 112 -1.55 16.13 19.00
C LEU A 112 -1.11 17.56 18.61
N GLY A 113 -1.64 18.08 17.51
CA GLY A 113 -1.33 19.38 16.97
C GLY A 113 0.06 19.47 16.34
N GLU A 114 0.63 18.38 15.85
CA GLU A 114 2.00 18.31 15.30
C GLU A 114 2.05 18.31 13.76
N VAL A 115 0.91 18.28 13.06
CA VAL A 115 0.85 18.29 11.59
C VAL A 115 0.64 19.71 11.05
N VAL A 116 1.25 20.01 9.92
CA VAL A 116 1.14 21.30 9.21
C VAL A 116 0.12 21.18 8.09
N ASP A 117 -0.82 22.15 8.03
CA ASP A 117 -1.64 22.35 6.84
C ASP A 117 -0.77 22.92 5.70
N LEU A 118 -0.67 22.18 4.61
CA LEU A 118 0.10 22.57 3.42
C LEU A 118 -0.71 23.37 2.41
N ALA A 119 -2.03 23.45 2.55
CA ALA A 119 -2.90 24.15 1.61
C ALA A 119 -2.50 25.63 1.36
N PRO A 120 -2.07 26.43 2.39
CA PRO A 120 -1.61 27.79 2.21
C PRO A 120 -0.28 27.95 1.46
N TYR A 121 0.51 26.87 1.36
CA TYR A 121 1.82 26.89 0.69
C TYR A 121 1.74 26.54 -0.80
N LEU A 122 0.55 26.19 -1.29
CA LEU A 122 0.28 25.85 -2.69
C LEU A 122 -0.65 26.88 -3.32
N THR A 123 -0.28 27.35 -4.49
CA THR A 123 -1.18 28.15 -5.33
C THR A 123 -2.30 27.28 -5.92
N ALA A 124 -3.42 27.88 -6.34
CA ALA A 124 -4.49 27.15 -7.02
C ALA A 124 -3.98 26.41 -8.28
N LYS A 125 -3.02 26.99 -9.01
CA LYS A 125 -2.41 26.37 -10.19
C LYS A 125 -1.57 25.15 -9.82
N GLU A 126 -0.84 25.19 -8.70
CA GLU A 126 -0.04 24.06 -8.21
C GLU A 126 -0.96 22.92 -7.73
N LYS A 127 -2.04 23.24 -7.01
CA LYS A 127 -3.03 22.23 -6.60
C LYS A 127 -3.66 21.53 -7.82
N ALA A 128 -4.09 22.30 -8.82
CA ALA A 128 -4.69 21.78 -10.05
C ALA A 128 -3.72 20.97 -10.94
N ALA A 129 -2.43 20.91 -10.61
CA ALA A 129 -1.49 20.04 -11.32
C ALA A 129 -1.54 18.57 -10.83
N TYR A 130 -2.06 18.32 -9.64
CA TYR A 130 -2.18 16.98 -9.07
C TYR A 130 -3.49 16.32 -9.48
N VAL A 131 -3.50 15.01 -9.53
CA VAL A 131 -4.73 14.22 -9.70
C VAL A 131 -5.65 14.52 -8.50
N ASP A 132 -6.89 14.92 -8.79
CA ASP A 132 -7.81 15.46 -7.78
C ASP A 132 -8.05 14.47 -6.62
N GLY A 133 -8.28 13.19 -6.91
CA GLY A 133 -8.47 12.15 -5.89
C GLY A 133 -7.24 11.91 -5.01
N PHE A 134 -6.04 12.05 -5.58
CA PHE A 134 -4.79 11.89 -4.81
C PHE A 134 -4.56 13.07 -3.86
N LEU A 135 -4.95 14.26 -4.26
CA LEU A 135 -4.85 15.44 -3.41
C LEU A 135 -5.93 15.45 -2.33
N ALA A 136 -7.15 14.99 -2.67
CA ALA A 136 -8.29 14.94 -1.75
C ALA A 136 -8.05 14.05 -0.52
N GLU A 137 -7.26 12.97 -0.65
CA GLU A 137 -6.87 12.12 0.50
C GLU A 137 -6.15 12.91 1.60
N GLY A 138 -5.46 13.99 1.24
CA GLY A 138 -4.77 14.86 2.19
C GLY A 138 -5.68 15.77 3.01
N ASP A 139 -6.94 15.90 2.63
CA ASP A 139 -7.96 16.63 3.38
C ASP A 139 -8.67 15.70 4.37
N LEU A 140 -8.02 15.47 5.52
CA LEU A 140 -8.44 14.49 6.51
C LEU A 140 -9.84 14.76 7.09
N MET A 141 -10.25 16.03 7.12
CA MET A 141 -11.47 16.50 7.77
C MET A 141 -12.51 17.07 6.79
N ASN A 142 -12.24 16.96 5.48
CA ASN A 142 -13.06 17.57 4.42
C ASN A 142 -13.31 19.08 4.64
N ASN A 143 -12.29 19.80 5.09
CA ASN A 143 -12.35 21.21 5.45
C ASN A 143 -11.46 22.12 4.58
N GLY A 144 -10.81 21.55 3.55
CA GLY A 144 -9.94 22.25 2.60
C GLY A 144 -8.48 22.35 3.04
N GLU A 145 -8.09 21.76 4.18
CA GLU A 145 -6.70 21.61 4.60
C GLU A 145 -6.01 20.51 3.80
N LEU A 146 -4.68 20.55 3.72
CA LEU A 146 -3.87 19.50 3.10
C LEU A 146 -2.83 19.00 4.10
N LYS A 147 -3.14 17.92 4.77
CA LYS A 147 -2.30 17.32 5.82
C LYS A 147 -1.39 16.21 5.31
N VAL A 148 -1.79 15.52 4.24
CA VAL A 148 -0.99 14.49 3.58
C VAL A 148 -0.74 14.92 2.14
N PHE A 149 0.54 15.02 1.77
CA PHE A 149 0.94 15.41 0.43
C PHE A 149 1.21 14.18 -0.43
N PRO A 150 0.55 14.00 -1.58
CA PRO A 150 0.75 12.83 -2.43
C PRO A 150 2.14 12.87 -3.09
N VAL A 151 2.83 11.72 -3.11
CA VAL A 151 4.17 11.59 -3.74
C VAL A 151 4.28 10.41 -4.70
N ALA A 152 3.55 9.33 -4.41
CA ALA A 152 3.41 8.17 -5.28
C ALA A 152 2.16 7.39 -4.84
N LYS A 153 1.36 6.92 -5.79
CA LYS A 153 0.11 6.22 -5.53
C LYS A 153 0.09 4.87 -6.23
N SER A 154 -0.76 3.98 -5.76
CA SER A 154 -1.02 2.68 -6.39
C SER A 154 -2.49 2.34 -6.27
N THR A 155 -2.93 1.40 -7.09
CA THR A 155 -4.26 0.81 -7.02
C THR A 155 -4.15 -0.72 -6.99
N GLU A 156 -5.26 -1.43 -7.01
CA GLU A 156 -5.27 -2.88 -7.08
C GLU A 156 -5.54 -3.38 -8.50
N LEU A 157 -4.84 -4.44 -8.89
CA LEU A 157 -4.99 -5.13 -10.15
C LEU A 157 -5.09 -6.64 -9.92
N LEU A 158 -5.67 -7.36 -10.87
CA LEU A 158 -5.66 -8.82 -10.89
C LEU A 158 -4.43 -9.31 -11.64
N TYR A 159 -3.63 -10.12 -10.98
CA TYR A 159 -2.46 -10.81 -11.50
C TYR A 159 -2.79 -12.28 -11.73
N LEU A 160 -2.49 -12.78 -12.91
CA LEU A 160 -2.78 -14.15 -13.34
C LEU A 160 -1.54 -14.81 -13.91
N ASN A 161 -1.27 -16.06 -13.54
CA ASN A 161 -0.31 -16.91 -14.23
C ASN A 161 -0.91 -17.38 -15.56
N ALA A 162 -0.60 -16.67 -16.63
CA ALA A 162 -1.13 -16.93 -17.96
C ALA A 162 -0.67 -18.28 -18.54
N THR A 163 0.52 -18.75 -18.15
CA THR A 163 1.07 -20.03 -18.60
C THR A 163 0.21 -21.20 -18.12
N ASP A 164 -0.09 -21.25 -16.83
CA ASP A 164 -0.90 -22.33 -16.25
C ASP A 164 -2.41 -22.13 -16.45
N TRP A 165 -2.84 -20.88 -16.73
CA TRP A 165 -4.21 -20.57 -17.17
C TRP A 165 -4.54 -21.20 -18.53
N ALA A 166 -3.60 -21.19 -19.49
CA ALA A 166 -3.88 -21.57 -20.89
C ALA A 166 -4.47 -22.99 -21.04
N PRO A 167 -3.93 -24.06 -20.41
CA PRO A 167 -4.53 -25.39 -20.50
C PRO A 167 -5.90 -25.49 -19.83
N PHE A 168 -6.15 -24.78 -18.74
CA PHE A 168 -7.44 -24.72 -18.09
C PHE A 168 -8.48 -24.02 -18.97
N ALA A 169 -8.16 -22.85 -19.51
CA ALA A 169 -9.04 -22.11 -20.41
C ALA A 169 -9.36 -22.93 -21.68
N ALA A 170 -8.37 -23.64 -22.24
CA ALA A 170 -8.60 -24.51 -23.40
C ALA A 170 -9.55 -25.69 -23.09
N ALA A 171 -9.52 -26.20 -21.85
CA ALA A 171 -10.35 -27.32 -21.43
C ALA A 171 -11.79 -26.92 -21.09
N THR A 172 -11.99 -25.72 -20.54
CA THR A 172 -13.28 -25.26 -20.01
C THR A 172 -13.98 -24.22 -20.85
N GLY A 173 -13.23 -23.49 -21.70
CA GLY A 173 -13.75 -22.39 -22.51
C GLY A 173 -13.85 -21.05 -21.78
N VAL A 174 -13.35 -20.95 -20.53
CA VAL A 174 -13.30 -19.68 -19.79
C VAL A 174 -12.33 -18.70 -20.45
N THR A 175 -12.62 -17.42 -20.31
CA THR A 175 -11.84 -16.30 -20.87
C THR A 175 -11.48 -15.29 -19.81
N TYR A 176 -10.65 -14.32 -20.11
CA TYR A 176 -10.33 -13.24 -19.18
C TYR A 176 -11.55 -12.36 -18.86
N ASP A 177 -12.52 -12.26 -19.76
CA ASP A 177 -13.75 -11.50 -19.55
C ASP A 177 -14.61 -12.09 -18.39
N ASP A 178 -14.49 -13.40 -18.16
CA ASP A 178 -15.15 -14.07 -17.03
C ASP A 178 -14.58 -13.66 -15.67
N LEU A 179 -13.40 -13.04 -15.65
CA LEU A 179 -12.73 -12.52 -14.45
C LEU A 179 -13.04 -11.04 -14.17
N ALA A 180 -13.87 -10.39 -14.97
CA ALA A 180 -14.17 -8.97 -14.81
C ALA A 180 -15.03 -8.66 -13.57
N THR A 181 -15.73 -9.66 -13.03
CA THR A 181 -16.56 -9.48 -11.84
C THR A 181 -16.19 -10.48 -10.74
N MET A 182 -16.47 -10.12 -9.48
CA MET A 182 -16.22 -11.02 -8.34
C MET A 182 -17.05 -12.31 -8.44
N GLU A 183 -18.29 -12.22 -8.90
CA GLU A 183 -19.14 -13.39 -9.15
C GLU A 183 -18.55 -14.30 -10.24
N GLY A 184 -17.99 -13.69 -11.28
CA GLY A 184 -17.29 -14.42 -12.34
C GLY A 184 -16.02 -15.10 -11.83
N VAL A 185 -15.21 -14.40 -11.01
CA VAL A 185 -14.03 -14.99 -10.35
C VAL A 185 -14.41 -16.19 -9.49
N VAL A 186 -15.51 -16.12 -8.73
CA VAL A 186 -16.01 -17.25 -7.91
C VAL A 186 -16.38 -18.44 -8.79
N GLU A 187 -17.10 -18.22 -9.90
CA GLU A 187 -17.49 -19.30 -10.80
C GLU A 187 -16.27 -19.92 -11.52
N VAL A 188 -15.33 -19.10 -11.98
CA VAL A 188 -14.07 -19.58 -12.58
C VAL A 188 -13.25 -20.38 -11.55
N ALA A 189 -13.20 -19.90 -10.30
CA ALA A 189 -12.48 -20.58 -9.23
C ALA A 189 -13.08 -21.96 -8.91
N ARG A 190 -14.42 -22.07 -8.92
CA ARG A 190 -15.10 -23.36 -8.81
C ARG A 190 -14.69 -24.31 -9.95
N GLN A 191 -14.76 -23.84 -11.20
CA GLN A 191 -14.38 -24.66 -12.36
C GLN A 191 -12.92 -25.07 -12.33
N TYR A 192 -12.02 -24.20 -11.86
CA TYR A 192 -10.61 -24.52 -11.72
C TYR A 192 -10.36 -25.58 -10.64
N TYR A 193 -11.05 -25.49 -9.51
CA TYR A 193 -10.98 -26.48 -8.46
C TYR A 193 -11.45 -27.85 -8.98
N ASP A 194 -12.63 -27.90 -9.62
CA ASP A 194 -13.20 -29.14 -10.18
C ASP A 194 -12.26 -29.73 -11.27
N TRP A 195 -11.68 -28.90 -12.11
CA TRP A 195 -10.78 -29.32 -13.17
C TRP A 195 -9.48 -29.89 -12.63
N THR A 196 -8.89 -29.27 -11.60
CA THR A 196 -7.66 -29.76 -10.97
C THR A 196 -7.89 -31.01 -10.11
N ASP A 197 -9.02 -31.10 -9.40
CA ASP A 197 -9.44 -32.29 -8.64
C ASP A 197 -9.56 -33.53 -9.56
N ALA A 198 -10.15 -33.34 -10.74
CA ALA A 198 -10.28 -34.43 -11.73
C ALA A 198 -8.93 -34.92 -12.30
N MET A 199 -7.83 -34.23 -12.08
CA MET A 199 -6.48 -34.65 -12.54
C MET A 199 -5.82 -35.65 -11.60
N THR A 200 -6.31 -35.78 -10.38
CA THR A 200 -5.74 -36.70 -9.38
C THR A 200 -6.73 -37.84 -9.04
N SER A 201 -6.25 -38.85 -8.34
CA SER A 201 -7.10 -39.93 -7.83
C SER A 201 -7.61 -39.66 -6.41
N THR A 202 -7.11 -38.61 -5.77
CA THR A 202 -7.53 -38.20 -4.43
C THR A 202 -8.72 -37.26 -4.57
N PRO A 203 -9.88 -37.59 -4.02
CA PRO A 203 -11.04 -36.72 -4.14
C PRO A 203 -10.92 -35.49 -3.26
N ASN A 204 -11.45 -34.39 -3.72
CA ASN A 204 -11.51 -33.09 -3.02
C ASN A 204 -10.12 -32.47 -2.72
N ASP A 205 -9.15 -32.72 -3.59
CA ASP A 205 -7.79 -32.14 -3.52
C ASP A 205 -7.55 -31.08 -4.62
N GLY A 206 -8.61 -30.56 -5.20
CA GLY A 206 -8.57 -29.46 -6.16
C GLY A 206 -7.80 -28.24 -5.64
N LYS A 207 -7.15 -27.53 -6.53
CA LYS A 207 -6.34 -26.35 -6.20
C LYS A 207 -7.19 -25.09 -6.09
N ALA A 208 -6.82 -24.22 -5.16
CA ALA A 208 -7.38 -22.88 -5.10
C ALA A 208 -6.96 -22.05 -6.33
N PHE A 209 -7.89 -21.26 -6.83
CA PHE A 209 -7.67 -20.40 -7.99
C PHE A 209 -7.17 -19.02 -7.56
N PHE A 210 -7.78 -18.41 -6.54
CA PHE A 210 -7.73 -16.98 -6.29
C PHE A 210 -7.44 -16.64 -4.82
N GLY A 211 -6.81 -15.48 -4.61
CA GLY A 211 -6.59 -14.87 -3.30
C GLY A 211 -6.47 -13.35 -3.39
N ARG A 212 -6.46 -12.67 -2.25
CA ARG A 212 -6.27 -11.21 -2.15
C ARG A 212 -5.23 -10.86 -1.10
N ASP A 213 -4.41 -9.84 -1.38
CA ASP A 213 -3.42 -9.33 -0.42
C ASP A 213 -4.07 -8.42 0.65
N ALA A 214 -4.95 -7.52 0.24
CA ALA A 214 -5.60 -6.54 1.12
C ALA A 214 -7.11 -6.76 1.17
N LEU A 215 -7.56 -7.64 2.09
CA LEU A 215 -8.99 -7.94 2.20
C LEU A 215 -9.81 -6.75 2.72
N ALA A 216 -9.22 -5.84 3.51
CA ALA A 216 -9.91 -4.61 3.89
C ALA A 216 -10.37 -3.81 2.67
N ASN A 217 -9.56 -3.71 1.63
CA ASN A 217 -9.94 -3.01 0.40
C ASN A 217 -11.10 -3.70 -0.32
N TYR A 218 -11.10 -5.04 -0.39
CA TYR A 218 -12.23 -5.80 -0.94
C TYR A 218 -13.55 -5.45 -0.23
N LEU A 219 -13.52 -5.42 1.11
CA LEU A 219 -14.71 -5.14 1.90
C LEU A 219 -15.17 -3.69 1.74
N LEU A 220 -14.25 -2.74 1.76
CA LEU A 220 -14.56 -1.31 1.71
C LEU A 220 -14.92 -0.84 0.30
N CYS A 221 -14.12 -1.19 -0.71
CA CYS A 221 -14.42 -0.83 -2.10
C CYS A 221 -15.66 -1.57 -2.61
N GLY A 222 -15.79 -2.88 -2.32
CA GLY A 222 -16.96 -3.66 -2.72
C GLY A 222 -18.25 -3.16 -2.06
N ALA A 223 -18.22 -2.74 -0.80
CA ALA A 223 -19.36 -2.09 -0.17
C ALA A 223 -19.71 -0.77 -0.87
N GLN A 224 -18.71 0.03 -1.20
CA GLN A 224 -18.93 1.32 -1.89
C GLN A 224 -19.45 1.13 -3.32
N GLU A 225 -19.01 0.11 -4.06
CA GLU A 225 -19.60 -0.29 -5.34
C GLU A 225 -21.10 -0.54 -5.23
N MET A 226 -21.53 -1.11 -4.09
CA MET A 226 -22.94 -1.34 -3.77
C MET A 226 -23.63 -0.15 -3.08
N GLY A 227 -22.98 1.02 -3.02
CA GLY A 227 -23.54 2.26 -2.47
C GLY A 227 -23.45 2.38 -0.95
N LEU A 228 -22.61 1.58 -0.27
CA LEU A 228 -22.43 1.60 1.18
C LEU A 228 -21.01 2.05 1.57
N THR A 229 -20.88 3.16 2.28
CA THR A 229 -19.64 3.57 2.94
C THR A 229 -19.61 2.99 4.36
N ILE A 230 -18.84 1.92 4.60
CA ILE A 230 -18.83 1.22 5.90
C ILE A 230 -18.38 2.15 7.03
N PHE A 231 -17.27 2.85 6.85
CA PHE A 231 -16.75 3.83 7.81
C PHE A 231 -16.99 5.23 7.26
N ASP A 232 -18.09 5.86 7.65
CA ASP A 232 -18.40 7.24 7.27
C ASP A 232 -17.91 8.18 8.37
N ALA A 233 -16.84 8.92 8.08
CA ALA A 233 -16.21 9.82 9.03
C ALA A 233 -16.46 11.28 8.65
N GLU A 234 -17.10 12.03 9.53
CA GLU A 234 -17.30 13.47 9.40
C GLU A 234 -16.69 14.18 10.61
N ASN A 235 -15.77 15.11 10.36
CA ASN A 235 -15.03 15.83 11.40
C ASN A 235 -14.33 14.92 12.43
N GLY A 236 -13.83 13.77 11.96
CA GLY A 236 -13.13 12.79 12.78
C GLY A 236 -14.03 11.88 13.62
N VAL A 237 -15.35 12.03 13.54
CA VAL A 237 -16.33 11.15 14.19
C VAL A 237 -16.80 10.11 13.18
N MET A 238 -16.62 8.83 13.49
CA MET A 238 -17.00 7.72 12.62
C MET A 238 -18.43 7.28 12.90
N THR A 239 -19.23 7.18 11.83
CA THR A 239 -20.52 6.50 11.82
C THR A 239 -20.36 5.16 11.10
N LEU A 240 -20.66 4.07 11.79
CA LEU A 240 -20.64 2.73 11.20
C LEU A 240 -21.91 2.46 10.41
N HIS A 241 -21.77 2.23 9.11
CA HIS A 241 -22.82 1.69 8.26
C HIS A 241 -22.50 0.25 7.90
N PHE A 242 -23.19 -0.69 8.53
CA PHE A 242 -22.96 -2.11 8.35
C PHE A 242 -24.25 -2.80 7.91
N ASP A 243 -24.59 -2.62 6.60
CA ASP A 243 -25.81 -3.15 6.02
C ASP A 243 -25.70 -4.65 5.77
N LYS A 244 -26.68 -5.42 6.27
CA LYS A 244 -26.63 -6.88 6.28
C LYS A 244 -26.62 -7.49 4.88
N ASP A 245 -27.37 -6.91 3.94
CA ASP A 245 -27.49 -7.46 2.58
C ASP A 245 -26.20 -7.22 1.79
N VAL A 246 -25.61 -6.04 1.93
CA VAL A 246 -24.30 -5.72 1.33
C VAL A 246 -23.20 -6.60 1.92
N ILE A 247 -23.14 -6.73 3.24
CA ILE A 247 -22.14 -7.56 3.91
C ILE A 247 -22.34 -9.04 3.56
N ARG A 248 -23.58 -9.51 3.41
CA ARG A 248 -23.87 -10.87 2.95
C ARG A 248 -23.32 -11.10 1.53
N LYS A 249 -23.48 -10.14 0.64
CA LYS A 249 -22.93 -10.25 -0.72
C LYS A 249 -21.41 -10.35 -0.71
N LEU A 250 -20.73 -9.57 0.12
CA LEU A 250 -19.28 -9.66 0.31
C LEU A 250 -18.86 -11.01 0.90
N TRP A 251 -19.59 -11.50 1.89
CA TRP A 251 -19.38 -12.81 2.49
C TRP A 251 -19.52 -13.95 1.47
N ASP A 252 -20.58 -13.94 0.70
CA ASP A 252 -20.87 -14.98 -0.30
C ASP A 252 -19.81 -15.03 -1.41
N ASN A 253 -19.14 -13.92 -1.71
CA ASN A 253 -18.12 -13.84 -2.75
C ASN A 253 -16.66 -13.92 -2.25
N PHE A 254 -16.44 -14.07 -0.93
CA PHE A 254 -15.10 -14.32 -0.39
C PHE A 254 -15.07 -15.48 0.60
N TYR A 255 -15.85 -15.42 1.69
CA TYR A 255 -15.84 -16.48 2.71
C TYR A 255 -16.31 -17.81 2.14
N VAL A 256 -17.44 -17.84 1.45
CA VAL A 256 -17.99 -19.09 0.89
C VAL A 256 -17.02 -19.77 -0.06
N PRO A 257 -16.45 -19.12 -1.10
CA PRO A 257 -15.47 -19.76 -1.95
C PRO A 257 -14.16 -20.14 -1.19
N TYR A 258 -13.81 -19.44 -0.11
CA TYR A 258 -12.68 -19.82 0.72
C TYR A 258 -12.95 -21.13 1.48
N ILE A 259 -14.13 -21.28 2.09
CA ILE A 259 -14.56 -22.52 2.76
C ILE A 259 -14.57 -23.71 1.80
N LYS A 260 -15.01 -23.49 0.57
CA LYS A 260 -15.00 -24.51 -0.49
C LYS A 260 -13.60 -24.85 -1.02
N GLY A 261 -12.58 -24.06 -0.68
CA GLY A 261 -11.21 -24.24 -1.14
C GLY A 261 -10.95 -23.72 -2.55
N TRP A 262 -11.88 -22.98 -3.11
CA TRP A 262 -11.71 -22.32 -4.40
C TRP A 262 -10.82 -21.08 -4.29
N PHE A 263 -10.87 -20.41 -3.13
CA PHE A 263 -9.96 -19.34 -2.73
C PHE A 263 -8.97 -19.84 -1.68
N GLY A 264 -7.84 -19.14 -1.54
CA GLY A 264 -6.84 -19.54 -0.57
C GLY A 264 -5.82 -18.44 -0.26
N ALA A 265 -5.12 -18.68 0.84
CA ALA A 265 -3.98 -17.91 1.29
C ALA A 265 -3.08 -18.84 2.12
N SER A 266 -1.78 -18.90 1.82
CA SER A 266 -0.83 -19.74 2.55
C SER A 266 0.51 -19.06 2.80
N GLY A 267 0.99 -18.23 1.87
CA GLY A 267 2.20 -17.41 2.06
C GLY A 267 1.89 -16.06 2.72
N LYS A 268 2.95 -15.30 2.95
CA LYS A 268 2.81 -13.92 3.45
C LYS A 268 2.09 -13.02 2.45
N PHE A 269 2.47 -13.15 1.17
CA PHE A 269 1.86 -12.45 0.05
C PHE A 269 1.30 -13.44 -0.96
N ARG A 270 0.28 -13.04 -1.71
CA ARG A 270 -0.35 -13.90 -2.73
C ARG A 270 0.60 -14.24 -3.88
N SER A 271 1.56 -13.37 -4.17
CA SER A 271 2.65 -13.68 -5.10
C SER A 271 3.51 -14.88 -4.65
N ASP A 272 3.67 -15.10 -3.34
CA ASP A 272 4.33 -16.29 -2.80
C ASP A 272 3.51 -17.55 -3.09
N ASP A 273 2.17 -17.46 -3.03
CA ASP A 273 1.27 -18.57 -3.34
C ASP A 273 1.27 -18.92 -4.82
N VAL A 274 1.36 -17.92 -5.71
CA VAL A 274 1.56 -18.17 -7.16
C VAL A 274 2.92 -18.83 -7.40
N LYS A 275 3.97 -18.38 -6.72
CA LYS A 275 5.31 -18.96 -6.84
C LYS A 275 5.37 -20.43 -6.46
N THR A 276 4.54 -20.86 -5.50
CA THR A 276 4.45 -22.26 -5.06
C THR A 276 3.39 -23.07 -5.81
N GLY A 277 2.65 -22.45 -6.74
CA GLY A 277 1.56 -23.09 -7.49
C GLY A 277 0.32 -23.39 -6.63
N ASN A 278 0.18 -22.73 -5.48
CA ASN A 278 -0.98 -22.84 -4.60
C ASN A 278 -2.14 -21.95 -5.05
N LEU A 279 -1.85 -20.90 -5.82
CA LEU A 279 -2.83 -20.03 -6.48
C LEU A 279 -2.47 -19.84 -7.95
N LEU A 280 -3.49 -19.61 -8.77
CA LEU A 280 -3.32 -19.22 -10.17
C LEU A 280 -3.40 -17.71 -10.37
N ALA A 281 -4.25 -17.05 -9.58
CA ALA A 281 -4.51 -15.61 -9.67
C ALA A 281 -4.62 -14.95 -8.29
N TYR A 282 -4.36 -13.65 -8.24
CA TYR A 282 -4.61 -12.85 -7.05
C TYR A 282 -4.86 -11.38 -7.38
N VAL A 283 -5.55 -10.69 -6.49
CA VAL A 283 -5.59 -9.22 -6.49
C VAL A 283 -4.58 -8.69 -5.50
N GLY A 284 -3.75 -7.77 -5.99
CA GLY A 284 -2.75 -7.07 -5.19
C GLY A 284 -2.46 -5.68 -5.74
N SER A 285 -1.65 -4.91 -5.00
CA SER A 285 -1.26 -3.56 -5.40
C SER A 285 -0.52 -3.55 -6.74
N SER A 286 -0.72 -2.50 -7.54
CA SER A 286 0.09 -2.25 -8.74
C SER A 286 1.59 -2.22 -8.42
N SER A 287 1.97 -1.72 -7.23
CA SER A 287 3.35 -1.72 -6.74
C SER A 287 3.90 -3.11 -6.39
N SER A 288 3.08 -4.15 -6.41
CA SER A 288 3.54 -5.53 -6.22
C SER A 288 4.01 -6.20 -7.53
N SER A 289 3.82 -5.56 -8.66
CA SER A 289 4.18 -6.11 -9.98
C SER A 289 5.63 -6.62 -10.11
N PRO A 290 6.66 -5.97 -9.51
CA PRO A 290 8.03 -6.51 -9.55
C PRO A 290 8.21 -7.83 -8.78
N PHE A 291 7.25 -8.18 -7.93
CA PHE A 291 7.29 -9.41 -7.11
C PHE A 291 6.48 -10.56 -7.72
N PHE A 292 5.84 -10.36 -8.88
CA PHE A 292 5.21 -11.47 -9.59
C PHE A 292 6.30 -12.48 -9.98
N PRO A 293 6.13 -13.80 -9.67
CA PRO A 293 7.19 -14.77 -9.88
C PRO A 293 7.42 -15.06 -11.36
N ALA A 294 8.68 -15.18 -11.75
CA ALA A 294 9.05 -15.61 -13.09
C ALA A 294 8.91 -17.13 -13.33
N GLN A 295 8.68 -17.89 -12.26
CA GLN A 295 8.53 -19.35 -12.31
C GLN A 295 7.69 -19.87 -11.15
N VAL A 296 6.99 -20.96 -11.39
CA VAL A 296 6.35 -21.78 -10.34
C VAL A 296 7.31 -22.87 -9.88
N MET A 297 7.46 -23.02 -8.57
CA MET A 297 8.21 -24.08 -7.91
C MET A 297 7.25 -25.20 -7.51
N THR A 298 7.19 -26.30 -8.28
CA THR A 298 6.26 -27.40 -8.01
C THR A 298 6.75 -28.25 -6.83
N ASN A 299 8.07 -28.33 -6.66
CA ASN A 299 8.75 -28.93 -5.50
C ASN A 299 10.21 -28.41 -5.45
N ASP A 300 11.02 -28.93 -4.53
CA ASP A 300 12.42 -28.48 -4.32
C ASP A 300 13.34 -28.65 -5.55
N THR A 301 12.95 -29.44 -6.54
CA THR A 301 13.77 -29.78 -7.71
C THR A 301 13.12 -29.49 -9.05
N GLU A 302 11.83 -29.18 -9.08
CA GLU A 302 11.07 -28.95 -10.30
C GLU A 302 10.44 -27.57 -10.32
N SER A 303 10.67 -26.85 -11.40
CA SER A 303 10.04 -25.55 -11.65
C SER A 303 9.78 -25.38 -13.14
N HIS A 304 8.85 -24.51 -13.49
CA HIS A 304 8.62 -24.07 -14.85
C HIS A 304 8.45 -22.55 -14.90
N ALA A 305 8.90 -21.96 -16.00
CA ALA A 305 8.73 -20.53 -16.24
C ALA A 305 7.27 -20.18 -16.46
N ILE A 306 6.85 -19.02 -15.99
CA ILE A 306 5.50 -18.50 -16.18
C ILE A 306 5.53 -17.05 -16.66
N GLU A 307 4.48 -16.67 -17.38
CA GLU A 307 4.24 -15.32 -17.84
C GLU A 307 3.02 -14.74 -17.12
N PRO A 308 3.05 -13.47 -16.70
CA PRO A 308 1.90 -12.81 -16.12
C PRO A 308 0.88 -12.42 -17.21
N ALA A 309 -0.41 -12.44 -16.84
CA ALA A 309 -1.42 -11.59 -17.44
C ALA A 309 -1.90 -10.62 -16.34
N ILE A 310 -1.99 -9.35 -16.67
CA ILE A 310 -2.47 -8.32 -15.75
C ILE A 310 -3.84 -7.87 -16.26
N LEU A 311 -4.82 -7.84 -15.34
CA LEU A 311 -6.20 -7.50 -15.66
C LEU A 311 -6.70 -6.43 -14.68
N PRO A 312 -7.76 -5.68 -15.02
CA PRO A 312 -8.42 -4.79 -14.07
C PRO A 312 -8.83 -5.53 -12.79
N CYS A 313 -8.89 -4.82 -11.66
CA CYS A 313 -9.43 -5.39 -10.43
C CYS A 313 -10.91 -5.78 -10.65
N PRO A 314 -11.33 -7.00 -10.29
CA PRO A 314 -12.73 -7.40 -10.45
C PRO A 314 -13.66 -6.56 -9.58
N SER A 315 -14.75 -6.06 -10.16
CA SER A 315 -15.83 -5.35 -9.47
C SER A 315 -17.05 -6.24 -9.26
N PHE A 316 -18.06 -5.78 -8.50
CA PHE A 316 -19.32 -6.50 -8.38
C PHE A 316 -20.20 -6.29 -9.62
N ALA A 317 -20.84 -7.36 -10.08
CA ALA A 317 -21.64 -7.33 -11.30
C ALA A 317 -22.75 -6.25 -11.27
N GLY A 318 -22.76 -5.40 -12.30
CA GLY A 318 -23.73 -4.31 -12.44
C GLY A 318 -23.45 -3.06 -11.60
N CYS A 319 -22.32 -3.02 -10.88
CA CYS A 319 -21.87 -1.86 -10.13
C CYS A 319 -20.90 -1.01 -10.94
N VAL A 320 -20.70 0.23 -10.52
CA VAL A 320 -19.63 1.08 -11.01
C VAL A 320 -18.35 0.71 -10.25
N PRO A 321 -17.24 0.40 -10.94
CA PRO A 321 -16.01 0.02 -10.26
C PRO A 321 -15.50 1.10 -9.30
N VAL A 322 -14.93 0.66 -8.18
CA VAL A 322 -14.30 1.51 -7.18
C VAL A 322 -12.84 1.06 -7.01
N ALA A 323 -11.93 1.90 -7.45
CA ALA A 323 -10.50 1.63 -7.35
C ALA A 323 -9.98 2.00 -5.96
N ALA A 324 -9.27 1.07 -5.33
CA ALA A 324 -8.58 1.33 -4.07
C ALA A 324 -7.44 2.33 -4.28
N GLN A 325 -7.44 3.42 -3.53
CA GLN A 325 -6.32 4.35 -3.49
C GLN A 325 -5.34 3.92 -2.41
N GLN A 326 -4.12 3.58 -2.83
CA GLN A 326 -3.05 3.11 -1.97
C GLN A 326 -1.79 3.96 -2.16
N GLY A 327 -0.77 3.71 -1.33
CA GLY A 327 0.50 4.44 -1.33
C GLY A 327 0.47 5.59 -0.33
N ALA A 328 1.43 5.58 0.60
CA ALA A 328 1.58 6.62 1.60
C ALA A 328 1.92 7.96 0.95
N GLY A 329 1.39 9.02 1.51
CA GLY A 329 1.84 10.37 1.23
C GLY A 329 3.00 10.81 2.13
N MET A 330 3.29 12.10 2.10
CA MET A 330 4.27 12.74 2.98
C MET A 330 3.57 13.76 3.88
N ILE A 331 3.86 13.67 5.18
CA ILE A 331 3.29 14.54 6.22
C ILE A 331 4.38 15.45 6.75
N VAL A 332 4.14 16.78 6.74
CA VAL A 332 5.04 17.78 7.29
C VAL A 332 4.65 18.06 8.74
N THR A 333 5.62 17.94 9.62
CA THR A 333 5.43 18.24 11.06
C THR A 333 5.74 19.68 11.39
N LYS A 334 5.27 20.13 12.56
CA LYS A 334 5.59 21.46 13.06
C LYS A 334 7.10 21.68 13.20
N GLY A 335 7.51 22.89 12.89
CA GLY A 335 8.90 23.33 12.95
C GLY A 335 8.98 24.83 12.76
N THR A 336 10.16 25.34 12.48
CA THR A 336 10.34 26.73 12.08
C THR A 336 9.76 26.97 10.69
N ASP A 337 9.31 28.20 10.40
CA ASP A 337 8.78 28.56 9.06
C ASP A 337 9.81 28.23 7.94
N ALA A 338 11.10 28.37 8.23
CA ALA A 338 12.16 28.01 7.28
C ALA A 338 12.17 26.49 6.98
N GLN A 339 11.99 25.64 7.99
CA GLN A 339 11.95 24.17 7.82
C GLN A 339 10.69 23.76 7.06
N ILE A 340 9.52 24.29 7.43
CA ILE A 340 8.25 24.01 6.74
C ILE A 340 8.36 24.37 5.25
N ARG A 341 8.86 25.58 4.92
CA ARG A 341 9.08 25.98 3.54
C ARG A 341 10.10 25.10 2.81
N ALA A 342 11.13 24.62 3.50
CA ALA A 342 12.10 23.71 2.93
C ALA A 342 11.47 22.34 2.61
N CYS A 343 10.61 21.82 3.48
CA CYS A 343 9.82 20.62 3.20
C CYS A 343 8.91 20.79 1.97
N VAL A 344 8.17 21.89 1.90
CA VAL A 344 7.31 22.20 0.75
C VAL A 344 8.11 22.31 -0.56
N GLU A 345 9.26 22.95 -0.52
CA GLU A 345 10.14 23.06 -1.68
C GLU A 345 10.65 21.71 -2.15
N PHE A 346 11.06 20.84 -1.22
CA PHE A 346 11.47 19.48 -1.52
C PHE A 346 10.31 18.67 -2.14
N LEU A 347 9.10 18.73 -1.56
CA LEU A 347 7.92 18.02 -2.05
C LEU A 347 7.52 18.48 -3.47
N LYS A 348 7.50 19.80 -3.73
CA LYS A 348 7.22 20.35 -5.06
C LYS A 348 8.27 19.91 -6.09
N TRP A 349 9.53 19.88 -5.72
CA TRP A 349 10.60 19.39 -6.59
C TRP A 349 10.49 17.87 -6.82
N PHE A 350 10.21 17.11 -5.77
CA PHE A 350 10.07 15.65 -5.83
C PHE A 350 8.93 15.21 -6.75
N THR A 351 7.85 15.99 -6.82
CA THR A 351 6.69 15.72 -7.66
C THR A 351 6.73 16.41 -9.03
N GLN A 352 7.84 17.04 -9.42
CA GLN A 352 8.06 17.42 -10.82
C GLN A 352 8.05 16.16 -11.71
N PRO A 353 7.52 16.25 -12.95
CA PRO A 353 7.29 15.05 -13.77
C PRO A 353 8.50 14.11 -13.88
N GLU A 354 9.67 14.65 -14.19
CA GLU A 354 10.90 13.85 -14.34
C GLU A 354 11.32 13.12 -13.06
N ASN A 355 11.19 13.77 -11.90
CA ASN A 355 11.57 13.18 -10.60
C ASN A 355 10.51 12.19 -10.12
N ASN A 356 9.24 12.54 -10.31
CA ASN A 356 8.13 11.71 -9.88
C ASN A 356 8.01 10.42 -10.71
N ILE A 357 8.22 10.49 -12.02
CA ILE A 357 8.31 9.33 -12.90
C ILE A 357 9.49 8.44 -12.48
N ALA A 358 10.68 9.02 -12.26
CA ALA A 358 11.85 8.28 -11.84
C ALA A 358 11.68 7.55 -10.49
N PHE A 359 10.89 8.11 -9.58
CA PHE A 359 10.57 7.47 -8.30
C PHE A 359 9.52 6.38 -8.44
N SER A 360 8.43 6.65 -9.15
CA SER A 360 7.20 5.85 -9.11
C SER A 360 7.24 4.67 -10.06
N VAL A 361 7.61 4.90 -11.32
CA VAL A 361 7.28 3.99 -12.43
C VAL A 361 7.96 2.62 -12.32
N ASN A 362 9.25 2.58 -12.01
CA ASN A 362 9.99 1.30 -11.90
C ASN A 362 9.51 0.40 -10.75
N SER A 363 8.75 0.95 -9.82
CA SER A 363 8.20 0.23 -8.66
C SER A 363 6.71 -0.05 -8.78
N GLY A 364 6.10 0.19 -9.95
CA GLY A 364 4.67 -0.03 -10.20
C GLY A 364 3.76 0.97 -9.47
N TYR A 365 4.33 2.07 -8.92
CA TYR A 365 3.57 3.19 -8.41
C TYR A 365 3.18 4.13 -9.55
N LEU A 366 2.12 4.89 -9.32
CA LEU A 366 1.62 5.94 -10.21
C LEU A 366 2.23 7.28 -9.81
N PRO A 367 2.69 8.08 -10.77
CA PRO A 367 2.98 9.48 -10.55
C PRO A 367 1.72 10.25 -10.14
N VAL A 368 1.90 11.35 -9.39
CA VAL A 368 0.77 12.03 -8.72
C VAL A 368 0.28 13.31 -9.42
N THR A 369 0.95 13.74 -10.47
CA THR A 369 0.52 14.91 -11.26
C THR A 369 0.02 14.50 -12.64
N HIS A 370 -0.97 15.19 -13.17
CA HIS A 370 -1.49 14.94 -14.53
C HIS A 370 -0.39 14.93 -15.59
N ALA A 371 0.62 15.80 -15.45
CA ALA A 371 1.74 15.86 -16.39
C ALA A 371 2.67 14.64 -16.31
N ALA A 372 2.82 14.05 -15.14
CA ALA A 372 3.67 12.86 -14.92
C ALA A 372 2.90 11.56 -15.15
N ALA A 373 1.60 11.54 -14.86
CA ALA A 373 0.71 10.37 -15.00
C ALA A 373 0.23 10.15 -16.44
N SER A 374 0.90 10.72 -17.44
CA SER A 374 0.54 10.53 -18.84
C SER A 374 1.45 9.47 -19.48
N PRO A 375 0.90 8.54 -20.30
CA PRO A 375 1.71 7.55 -21.03
C PRO A 375 2.82 8.20 -21.87
N ASP A 376 2.53 9.33 -22.52
CA ASP A 376 3.50 10.08 -23.32
C ASP A 376 4.68 10.58 -22.49
N ALA A 377 4.43 11.10 -21.26
CA ALA A 377 5.47 11.60 -20.38
C ALA A 377 6.35 10.44 -19.84
N ILE A 378 5.72 9.31 -19.50
CA ILE A 378 6.42 8.11 -19.05
C ILE A 378 7.31 7.58 -20.19
N GLN A 379 6.80 7.48 -21.41
CA GLN A 379 7.59 7.07 -22.59
C GLN A 379 8.73 8.06 -22.87
N ALA A 380 8.47 9.36 -22.79
CA ALA A 380 9.47 10.40 -23.01
C ALA A 380 10.58 10.45 -21.95
N SER A 381 10.36 9.84 -20.78
CA SER A 381 11.37 9.78 -19.71
C SER A 381 12.60 8.94 -20.09
N GLY A 382 12.48 8.07 -21.09
CA GLY A 382 13.56 7.17 -21.54
C GLY A 382 13.85 6.01 -20.59
N LEU A 383 12.94 5.73 -19.62
CA LEU A 383 13.04 4.54 -18.76
C LEU A 383 12.78 3.29 -19.63
N GLU A 384 13.61 2.28 -19.45
CA GLU A 384 13.39 0.97 -20.03
C GLU A 384 12.34 0.22 -19.19
N LEU A 385 11.11 0.14 -19.69
CA LEU A 385 10.01 -0.55 -19.02
C LEU A 385 9.86 -1.96 -19.59
N THR A 386 9.57 -2.92 -18.73
CA THR A 386 9.10 -4.24 -19.16
C THR A 386 7.65 -4.15 -19.64
N ASP A 387 7.24 -5.11 -20.48
CA ASP A 387 5.85 -5.20 -20.95
C ASP A 387 4.87 -5.28 -19.75
N THR A 388 5.24 -5.99 -18.70
CA THR A 388 4.47 -6.11 -17.45
C THR A 388 4.28 -4.75 -16.77
N ILE A 389 5.34 -3.97 -16.59
CA ILE A 389 5.25 -2.64 -15.97
C ILE A 389 4.41 -1.69 -16.84
N THR A 390 4.58 -1.74 -18.15
CA THR A 390 3.77 -0.93 -19.08
C THR A 390 2.28 -1.27 -18.92
N GLN A 391 1.92 -2.55 -18.93
CA GLN A 391 0.53 -2.99 -18.76
C GLN A 391 -0.04 -2.60 -17.38
N VAL A 392 0.74 -2.73 -16.31
CA VAL A 392 0.35 -2.30 -14.95
C VAL A 392 0.05 -0.81 -14.92
N LEU A 393 0.91 0.01 -15.54
CA LEU A 393 0.72 1.46 -15.57
C LEU A 393 -0.52 1.85 -16.39
N ASP A 394 -0.69 1.27 -17.58
CA ASP A 394 -1.83 1.56 -18.45
C ASP A 394 -3.16 1.24 -17.75
N LEU A 395 -3.28 0.05 -17.16
CA LEU A 395 -4.49 -0.36 -16.44
C LEU A 395 -4.72 0.46 -15.17
N SER A 396 -3.65 0.80 -14.44
CA SER A 396 -3.79 1.59 -13.21
C SER A 396 -4.15 3.06 -13.51
N LEU A 397 -3.62 3.64 -14.58
CA LEU A 397 -3.98 4.99 -15.00
C LEU A 397 -5.43 5.03 -15.54
N ASP A 398 -5.84 4.00 -16.28
CA ASP A 398 -7.22 3.85 -16.75
C ASP A 398 -8.20 3.78 -15.56
N ALA A 399 -7.90 2.98 -14.54
CA ALA A 399 -8.70 2.90 -13.32
C ALA A 399 -8.79 4.24 -12.58
N VAL A 400 -7.67 4.98 -12.46
CA VAL A 400 -7.65 6.30 -11.81
C VAL A 400 -8.45 7.35 -12.59
N GLU A 401 -8.52 7.23 -13.92
CA GLU A 401 -9.24 8.18 -14.78
C GLU A 401 -10.74 7.88 -14.85
N HIS A 402 -11.14 6.61 -14.81
CA HIS A 402 -12.52 6.20 -15.12
C HIS A 402 -13.30 5.65 -13.93
N ASP A 403 -12.63 5.08 -12.91
CA ASP A 403 -13.28 4.52 -11.74
C ASP A 403 -13.48 5.57 -10.64
N SER A 404 -14.38 5.27 -9.71
CA SER A 404 -14.46 6.03 -8.46
C SER A 404 -13.27 5.67 -7.57
N LEU A 405 -12.51 6.65 -7.09
CA LEU A 405 -11.41 6.39 -6.17
C LEU A 405 -11.94 6.26 -4.73
N TYR A 406 -11.64 5.14 -4.09
CA TYR A 406 -11.89 4.98 -2.66
C TYR A 406 -10.77 5.68 -1.86
N THR A 407 -11.16 6.65 -1.06
CA THR A 407 -10.29 7.32 -0.11
C THR A 407 -10.71 6.95 1.30
N THR A 408 -9.77 6.54 2.14
CA THR A 408 -10.04 6.27 3.56
C THR A 408 -10.32 7.61 4.26
N HIS A 409 -11.51 7.74 4.85
CA HIS A 409 -11.82 8.85 5.73
C HIS A 409 -11.07 8.69 7.05
N ALA A 410 -10.46 9.77 7.54
CA ALA A 410 -9.68 9.74 8.77
C ALA A 410 -10.58 9.89 10.00
N PHE A 411 -10.40 8.99 10.96
CA PHE A 411 -11.01 9.05 12.29
C PHE A 411 -10.08 8.39 13.31
N GLN A 412 -10.33 8.61 14.59
CA GLN A 412 -9.50 8.03 15.63
C GLN A 412 -9.53 6.50 15.55
N GLU A 413 -8.36 5.87 15.60
CA GLU A 413 -8.19 4.42 15.45
C GLU A 413 -8.68 3.83 14.11
N GLY A 414 -8.81 4.64 13.04
CA GLY A 414 -9.27 4.22 11.71
C GLY A 414 -8.47 3.06 11.14
N SER A 415 -7.14 3.07 11.29
CA SER A 415 -6.27 1.95 10.91
C SER A 415 -6.63 0.66 11.65
N THR A 416 -6.88 0.75 12.97
CA THR A 416 -7.26 -0.40 13.81
C THR A 416 -8.64 -0.94 13.41
N ALA A 417 -9.60 -0.07 13.13
CA ALA A 417 -10.94 -0.46 12.67
C ALA A 417 -10.87 -1.23 11.33
N ARG A 418 -10.04 -0.76 10.37
CA ARG A 418 -9.82 -1.47 9.09
C ARG A 418 -9.21 -2.86 9.30
N ILE A 419 -8.22 -2.97 10.19
CA ILE A 419 -7.59 -4.26 10.53
C ILE A 419 -8.61 -5.18 11.21
N THR A 420 -9.44 -4.66 12.11
CA THR A 420 -10.50 -5.43 12.78
C THR A 420 -11.51 -5.99 11.77
N LEU A 421 -11.96 -5.17 10.81
CA LEU A 421 -12.86 -5.60 9.75
C LEU A 421 -12.21 -6.70 8.88
N GLN A 422 -10.95 -6.51 8.46
CA GLN A 422 -10.21 -7.50 7.69
C GLN A 422 -10.08 -8.82 8.44
N ASN A 423 -9.59 -8.77 9.68
CA ASN A 423 -9.30 -9.96 10.47
C ASN A 423 -10.58 -10.73 10.81
N ALA A 424 -11.69 -10.05 11.04
CA ALA A 424 -12.97 -10.73 11.29
C ALA A 424 -13.35 -11.70 10.15
N MET A 425 -13.06 -11.34 8.90
CA MET A 425 -13.35 -12.21 7.75
C MET A 425 -12.23 -13.23 7.50
N THR A 426 -10.97 -12.81 7.56
CA THR A 426 -9.83 -13.70 7.27
C THR A 426 -9.68 -14.79 8.32
N ASP A 427 -9.74 -14.42 9.61
CA ASP A 427 -9.56 -15.38 10.71
C ASP A 427 -10.67 -16.44 10.71
N ALA A 428 -11.93 -16.03 10.46
CA ALA A 428 -13.05 -16.95 10.31
C ALA A 428 -12.83 -17.90 9.12
N ALA A 429 -12.49 -17.35 7.93
CA ALA A 429 -12.29 -18.14 6.73
C ALA A 429 -11.15 -19.16 6.87
N GLU A 430 -10.02 -18.75 7.45
CA GLU A 430 -8.85 -19.63 7.66
C GLU A 430 -9.12 -20.71 8.69
N ALA A 431 -9.70 -20.36 9.84
CA ALA A 431 -10.00 -21.31 10.92
C ALA A 431 -11.01 -22.37 10.45
N ASP A 432 -12.09 -21.93 9.80
CA ASP A 432 -13.16 -22.82 9.38
C ASP A 432 -12.72 -23.71 8.21
N ARG A 433 -11.93 -23.15 7.25
CA ARG A 433 -11.35 -23.97 6.18
C ARG A 433 -10.41 -25.05 6.72
N ALA A 434 -9.66 -24.78 7.78
CA ALA A 434 -8.83 -25.80 8.42
C ALA A 434 -9.68 -26.97 8.95
N ILE A 435 -10.81 -26.67 9.59
CA ILE A 435 -11.77 -27.67 10.06
C ILE A 435 -12.37 -28.46 8.89
N VAL A 436 -12.76 -27.79 7.81
CA VAL A 436 -13.29 -28.45 6.61
C VAL A 436 -12.25 -29.41 6.03
N LYS A 437 -10.99 -29.01 5.92
CA LYS A 437 -9.90 -29.89 5.47
C LYS A 437 -9.74 -31.14 6.33
N GLU A 438 -9.80 -31.01 7.66
CA GLU A 438 -9.73 -32.13 8.58
C GLU A 438 -10.90 -33.12 8.39
N ARG A 439 -12.12 -32.60 8.18
CA ARG A 439 -13.35 -33.40 7.95
C ARG A 439 -13.28 -34.16 6.61
N LEU A 440 -12.83 -33.48 5.54
CA LEU A 440 -12.60 -34.10 4.24
C LEU A 440 -11.54 -35.23 4.34
N ALA A 441 -10.45 -34.98 5.04
CA ALA A 441 -9.41 -36.00 5.30
C ALA A 441 -9.93 -37.19 6.14
N ALA A 442 -10.96 -36.96 6.99
CA ALA A 442 -11.64 -37.99 7.74
C ALA A 442 -12.68 -38.78 6.92
N GLY A 443 -12.89 -38.39 5.64
CA GLY A 443 -13.78 -39.07 4.68
C GLY A 443 -15.20 -38.54 4.64
N GLN A 444 -15.49 -37.36 5.19
CA GLN A 444 -16.77 -36.70 4.99
C GLN A 444 -16.88 -36.17 3.55
N THR A 445 -18.12 -36.05 3.06
CA THR A 445 -18.36 -35.37 1.77
C THR A 445 -18.17 -33.85 1.93
N PRO A 446 -17.91 -33.10 0.85
CA PRO A 446 -17.84 -31.64 0.92
C PRO A 446 -19.07 -31.01 1.58
N GLU A 447 -20.27 -31.49 1.21
CA GLU A 447 -21.54 -30.99 1.76
C GLU A 447 -21.64 -31.21 3.28
N GLU A 448 -21.17 -32.38 3.78
CA GLU A 448 -21.14 -32.68 5.22
C GLU A 448 -20.09 -31.86 5.96
N ALA A 449 -18.91 -31.69 5.35
CA ALA A 449 -17.79 -31.01 5.96
C ALA A 449 -18.03 -29.48 6.11
N GLU A 450 -18.73 -28.88 5.14
CA GLU A 450 -18.99 -27.44 5.03
C GLU A 450 -20.31 -27.01 5.69
N ALA A 451 -21.24 -27.94 5.94
CA ALA A 451 -22.65 -27.65 6.24
C ALA A 451 -22.88 -26.60 7.33
N GLU A 452 -22.13 -26.66 8.44
CA GLU A 452 -22.32 -25.73 9.57
C GLU A 452 -21.88 -24.30 9.25
N PHE A 453 -20.88 -24.13 8.38
CA PHE A 453 -20.27 -22.84 8.05
C PHE A 453 -21.06 -22.08 6.96
N LEU A 454 -21.94 -22.75 6.23
CA LEU A 454 -22.69 -22.20 5.13
C LEU A 454 -24.15 -21.90 5.46
N THR A 455 -24.52 -21.89 6.76
CA THR A 455 -25.86 -21.56 7.23
C THR A 455 -26.07 -20.06 7.40
N ASP A 456 -27.32 -19.60 7.28
CA ASP A 456 -27.65 -18.20 7.57
C ASP A 456 -27.39 -17.86 9.05
N GLU A 457 -27.58 -18.83 9.96
CA GLU A 457 -27.30 -18.66 11.39
C GLU A 457 -25.81 -18.40 11.66
N TYR A 458 -24.92 -19.10 10.94
CA TYR A 458 -23.48 -18.89 11.08
C TYR A 458 -23.07 -17.51 10.59
N PHE A 459 -23.56 -17.10 9.43
CA PHE A 459 -23.36 -15.74 8.93
C PHE A 459 -23.89 -14.69 9.91
N ASP A 460 -25.10 -14.89 10.45
CA ASP A 460 -25.71 -13.95 11.38
C ASP A 460 -24.88 -13.78 12.65
N GLN A 461 -24.33 -14.88 13.19
CA GLN A 461 -23.44 -14.81 14.37
C GLN A 461 -22.16 -14.04 14.06
N TRP A 462 -21.54 -14.33 12.92
CA TRP A 462 -20.35 -13.60 12.47
C TRP A 462 -20.65 -12.11 12.25
N TYR A 463 -21.75 -11.80 11.57
CA TYR A 463 -22.19 -10.45 11.27
C TYR A 463 -22.39 -9.62 12.55
N GLU A 464 -23.16 -10.13 13.51
CA GLU A 464 -23.44 -9.42 14.76
C GLU A 464 -22.16 -9.24 15.61
N SER A 465 -21.30 -10.25 15.68
CA SER A 465 -20.04 -10.13 16.43
C SER A 465 -19.08 -9.14 15.79
N THR A 466 -18.97 -9.13 14.46
CA THR A 466 -18.14 -8.19 13.72
C THR A 466 -18.66 -6.77 13.85
N LYS A 467 -19.97 -6.58 13.68
CA LYS A 467 -20.63 -5.29 13.87
C LYS A 467 -20.36 -4.72 15.26
N ALA A 468 -20.56 -5.53 16.31
CA ALA A 468 -20.30 -5.10 17.70
C ALA A 468 -18.83 -4.72 17.93
N ALA A 469 -17.89 -5.44 17.33
CA ALA A 469 -16.46 -5.11 17.40
C ALA A 469 -16.14 -3.78 16.71
N LEU A 470 -16.79 -3.48 15.56
CA LEU A 470 -16.59 -2.24 14.83
C LEU A 470 -17.30 -1.05 15.48
N GLU A 471 -18.47 -1.25 16.12
CA GLU A 471 -19.18 -0.21 16.89
C GLU A 471 -18.34 0.34 18.04
N ALA A 472 -17.35 -0.41 18.51
CA ALA A 472 -16.43 0.07 19.55
C ALA A 472 -15.53 1.24 19.12
N TYR A 473 -15.41 1.49 17.80
CA TYR A 473 -14.69 2.61 17.21
C TYR A 473 -15.60 3.78 16.84
N ALA A 474 -16.92 3.63 16.95
CA ALA A 474 -17.89 4.70 16.76
C ALA A 474 -18.07 5.46 18.07
N ASP A 475 -17.93 6.79 18.07
CA ASP A 475 -18.18 7.68 19.21
C ASP A 475 -19.67 8.03 19.38
#